data_5786f3beadec5726282f2163450bfcf8
#
_entry.id   5786f3beadec5726282f2163450bfcf8
#
_cell.length_a   1.000
_cell.length_b   1.000
_cell.length_c   1.000
_cell.angle_alpha   90.00
_cell.angle_beta   90.00
_cell.angle_gamma   90.00
#
_symmetry.space_group_name_H-M   'P 1'
#
loop_
_entity.id
_entity.type
_entity.pdbx_description
1 polymer ?
#
loop_
_entity_poly.entity_id
_entity_poly.type
_entity_poly.pdbx_seq_one_letter_code
_entity_poly.pdbx_strand_id
1 'polypeptide(L)'
;VYDMAQQLTDCEGYSDSKGLFSARKAIMQYAQLKNIPNVSIDGIYTGNGVSELINLSMSALLDNGDEVLVPSPDYPLWTACVTLAGGTAVHYVCDEQSEWYPDIEDMRRKITDRTKAIVIINPNNPTGALYPPEVLQQIVELAREHQLMIFSDEIYDRLVMDGLKHVSIASMAPDLFCVTFSGLSKSHMIAGYRV
;
A
#
# COMPACT_ATOMS: atom_id res chain seq x y z
N VAL A 1 -21.80 1.52 -13.90
CA VAL A 1 -22.57 0.25 -13.92
C VAL A 1 -23.18 0.00 -15.28
N TYR A 2 -23.89 0.98 -15.87
CA TYR A 2 -24.52 0.81 -17.19
C TYR A 2 -23.47 0.51 -18.28
N ASP A 3 -22.39 1.28 -18.34
CA ASP A 3 -21.29 1.07 -19.29
C ASP A 3 -20.59 -0.29 -19.08
N MET A 4 -20.44 -0.73 -17.82
CA MET A 4 -19.93 -2.07 -17.51
C MET A 4 -20.84 -3.17 -18.08
N ALA A 5 -22.15 -3.03 -17.92
CA ALA A 5 -23.11 -3.99 -18.46
C ALA A 5 -23.06 -4.07 -20.00
N GLN A 6 -22.80 -2.95 -20.67
CA GLN A 6 -22.67 -2.92 -22.14
C GLN A 6 -21.38 -3.59 -22.64
N GLN A 7 -20.33 -3.64 -21.82
CA GLN A 7 -19.04 -4.25 -22.18
C GLN A 7 -18.94 -5.74 -21.85
N LEU A 8 -19.97 -6.35 -21.24
CA LEU A 8 -19.92 -7.75 -20.82
C LEU A 8 -19.72 -8.73 -21.97
N THR A 9 -20.22 -8.41 -23.17
CA THR A 9 -20.07 -9.26 -24.35
C THR A 9 -18.61 -9.36 -24.84
N ASP A 10 -17.75 -8.45 -24.43
CA ASP A 10 -16.34 -8.38 -24.85
C ASP A 10 -15.37 -8.80 -23.72
N CYS A 11 -15.90 -9.35 -22.62
CA CYS A 11 -15.12 -9.71 -21.42
C CYS A 11 -14.88 -11.22 -21.26
N GLU A 12 -15.13 -12.03 -22.29
CA GLU A 12 -15.06 -13.50 -22.23
C GLU A 12 -13.63 -14.05 -22.35
N GLY A 13 -12.71 -13.26 -22.89
CA GLY A 13 -11.33 -13.69 -23.17
C GLY A 13 -10.36 -13.50 -22.01
N TYR A 14 -9.23 -14.18 -22.08
CA TYR A 14 -8.10 -13.91 -21.20
C TYR A 14 -7.52 -12.52 -21.48
N SER A 15 -7.04 -11.85 -20.44
CA SER A 15 -6.27 -10.61 -20.55
C SER A 15 -4.80 -10.85 -20.21
N ASP A 16 -3.95 -9.81 -20.38
CA ASP A 16 -2.57 -9.81 -19.92
C ASP A 16 -2.53 -10.13 -18.41
N SER A 17 -1.52 -10.90 -17.98
CA SER A 17 -1.37 -11.31 -16.57
C SER A 17 -1.20 -10.13 -15.61
N LYS A 18 -0.70 -8.99 -16.09
CA LYS A 18 -0.62 -7.74 -15.31
C LYS A 18 -1.94 -6.97 -15.29
N GLY A 19 -2.92 -7.37 -16.11
CA GLY A 19 -4.20 -6.68 -16.27
C GLY A 19 -4.33 -5.90 -17.57
N LEU A 20 -5.52 -5.43 -17.86
CA LEU A 20 -5.85 -4.69 -19.09
C LEU A 20 -4.95 -3.44 -19.25
N PHE A 21 -4.40 -3.27 -20.44
CA PHE A 21 -3.55 -2.12 -20.76
C PHE A 21 -4.22 -0.78 -20.46
N SER A 22 -5.50 -0.62 -20.83
CA SER A 22 -6.26 0.60 -20.59
C SER A 22 -6.41 0.91 -19.09
N ALA A 23 -6.65 -0.11 -18.28
CA ALA A 23 -6.74 0.04 -16.81
C ALA A 23 -5.37 0.43 -16.23
N ARG A 24 -4.30 -0.28 -16.60
CA ARG A 24 -2.92 0.04 -16.15
C ARG A 24 -2.50 1.45 -16.57
N LYS A 25 -2.87 1.88 -17.78
CA LYS A 25 -2.62 3.25 -18.24
C LYS A 25 -3.35 4.29 -17.38
N ALA A 26 -4.61 4.05 -17.03
CA ALA A 26 -5.36 4.94 -16.14
C ALA A 26 -4.74 5.01 -14.75
N ILE A 27 -4.29 3.88 -14.19
CA ILE A 27 -3.59 3.81 -12.92
C ILE A 27 -2.26 4.60 -12.98
N MET A 28 -1.49 4.43 -14.06
CA MET A 28 -0.26 5.18 -14.27
C MET A 28 -0.51 6.69 -14.28
N GLN A 29 -1.54 7.15 -15.00
CA GLN A 29 -1.91 8.57 -15.03
C GLN A 29 -2.33 9.07 -13.64
N TYR A 30 -3.06 8.26 -12.88
CA TYR A 30 -3.44 8.61 -11.51
C TYR A 30 -2.21 8.71 -10.59
N ALA A 31 -1.27 7.78 -10.69
CA ALA A 31 -0.01 7.83 -9.94
C ALA A 31 0.82 9.08 -10.29
N GLN A 32 0.84 9.49 -11.56
CA GLN A 32 1.49 10.73 -12.00
C GLN A 32 0.84 11.97 -11.38
N LEU A 33 -0.50 12.01 -11.26
CA LEU A 33 -1.21 13.10 -10.57
C LEU A 33 -0.87 13.18 -9.07
N LYS A 34 -0.47 12.06 -8.47
CA LYS A 34 0.02 11.98 -7.09
C LYS A 34 1.52 12.29 -6.97
N ASN A 35 2.16 12.69 -8.05
CA ASN A 35 3.61 12.96 -8.12
C ASN A 35 4.47 11.75 -7.75
N ILE A 36 3.98 10.52 -7.93
CA ILE A 36 4.79 9.32 -7.72
C ILE A 36 5.82 9.24 -8.84
N PRO A 37 7.13 9.24 -8.54
CA PRO A 37 8.17 9.24 -9.55
C PRO A 37 8.35 7.86 -10.19
N ASN A 38 8.97 7.85 -11.38
CA ASN A 38 9.43 6.63 -12.06
C ASN A 38 8.32 5.60 -12.38
N VAL A 39 7.04 6.01 -12.36
CA VAL A 39 5.94 5.10 -12.66
C VAL A 39 5.91 4.77 -14.14
N SER A 40 6.05 3.49 -14.45
CA SER A 40 5.89 2.95 -15.79
C SER A 40 4.71 1.97 -15.85
N ILE A 41 4.16 1.78 -17.02
CA ILE A 41 3.06 0.84 -17.22
C ILE A 41 3.46 -0.61 -16.88
N ASP A 42 4.74 -0.93 -17.04
CA ASP A 42 5.27 -2.28 -16.76
C ASP A 42 5.40 -2.59 -15.26
N GLY A 43 5.44 -1.55 -14.43
CA GLY A 43 5.42 -1.65 -12.97
C GLY A 43 4.03 -1.70 -12.35
N ILE A 44 2.95 -1.76 -13.17
CA ILE A 44 1.57 -1.74 -12.68
C ILE A 44 0.93 -3.11 -12.86
N TYR A 45 0.34 -3.60 -11.78
CA TYR A 45 -0.36 -4.88 -11.72
C TYR A 45 -1.77 -4.65 -11.20
N THR A 46 -2.75 -5.33 -11.80
CA THR A 46 -4.12 -5.35 -11.32
C THR A 46 -4.47 -6.71 -10.73
N GLY A 47 -5.40 -6.74 -9.80
CA GLY A 47 -5.84 -7.97 -9.12
C GLY A 47 -7.26 -7.83 -8.58
N ASN A 48 -7.74 -8.87 -7.91
CA ASN A 48 -9.08 -8.92 -7.33
C ASN A 48 -9.15 -8.14 -6.00
N GLY A 49 -8.95 -6.82 -6.09
CA GLY A 49 -8.84 -5.93 -4.95
C GLY A 49 -7.48 -5.97 -4.27
N VAL A 50 -7.24 -5.02 -3.38
CA VAL A 50 -5.96 -4.85 -2.65
C VAL A 50 -5.56 -6.11 -1.89
N SER A 51 -6.52 -6.88 -1.38
CA SER A 51 -6.25 -8.09 -0.59
C SER A 51 -5.46 -9.15 -1.36
N GLU A 52 -5.79 -9.37 -2.63
CA GLU A 52 -5.04 -10.29 -3.49
C GLU A 52 -3.64 -9.74 -3.76
N LEU A 53 -3.53 -8.45 -4.07
CA LEU A 53 -2.25 -7.81 -4.38
C LEU A 53 -1.30 -7.84 -3.17
N ILE A 54 -1.78 -7.65 -1.95
CA ILE A 54 -1.00 -7.81 -0.72
C ILE A 54 -0.46 -9.24 -0.62
N ASN A 55 -1.33 -10.23 -0.78
CA ASN A 55 -0.92 -11.65 -0.70
C ASN A 55 0.13 -12.00 -1.76
N LEU A 56 -0.07 -11.57 -2.99
CA LEU A 56 0.89 -11.78 -4.08
C LEU A 56 2.23 -11.12 -3.80
N SER A 57 2.21 -9.88 -3.28
CA SER A 57 3.44 -9.14 -2.96
C SER A 57 4.22 -9.80 -1.83
N MET A 58 3.56 -10.21 -0.75
CA MET A 58 4.23 -10.93 0.35
C MET A 58 4.82 -12.24 -0.14
N SER A 59 4.07 -13.02 -0.92
CA SER A 59 4.53 -14.30 -1.47
C SER A 59 5.71 -14.15 -2.45
N ALA A 60 5.80 -13.02 -3.16
CA ALA A 60 6.85 -12.79 -4.15
C ALA A 60 8.13 -12.18 -3.57
N LEU A 61 8.03 -11.44 -2.46
CA LEU A 61 9.11 -10.57 -1.96
C LEU A 61 9.66 -10.98 -0.59
N LEU A 62 9.04 -11.95 0.09
CA LEU A 62 9.51 -12.43 1.39
C LEU A 62 10.02 -13.86 1.30
N ASP A 63 11.12 -14.09 1.98
CA ASP A 63 11.65 -15.42 2.28
C ASP A 63 11.27 -15.86 3.71
N ASN A 64 11.42 -17.15 3.97
CA ASN A 64 11.13 -17.70 5.29
C ASN A 64 12.05 -17.10 6.36
N GLY A 65 11.45 -16.52 7.38
CA GLY A 65 12.14 -15.85 8.49
C GLY A 65 12.40 -14.37 8.29
N ASP A 66 12.03 -13.78 7.16
CA ASP A 66 12.04 -12.34 6.97
C ASP A 66 11.07 -11.65 7.92
N GLU A 67 11.37 -10.44 8.33
CA GLU A 67 10.55 -9.62 9.20
C GLU A 67 9.98 -8.42 8.44
N VAL A 68 8.73 -8.09 8.72
CA VAL A 68 8.06 -6.90 8.16
C VAL A 68 7.46 -6.09 9.30
N LEU A 69 7.81 -4.81 9.36
CA LEU A 69 7.19 -3.87 10.30
C LEU A 69 5.75 -3.57 9.85
N VAL A 70 4.77 -3.80 10.73
CA VAL A 70 3.34 -3.59 10.49
C VAL A 70 2.77 -2.67 11.56
N PRO A 71 1.87 -1.71 11.25
CA PRO A 71 1.32 -0.83 12.28
C PRO A 71 0.48 -1.58 13.31
N SER A 72 0.37 -1.05 14.51
CA SER A 72 -0.58 -1.51 15.52
C SER A 72 -1.29 -0.29 16.13
N PRO A 73 -2.63 -0.17 15.94
CA PRO A 73 -3.54 -1.10 15.25
C PRO A 73 -3.37 -1.15 13.73
N ASP A 74 -3.70 -2.31 13.13
CA ASP A 74 -3.57 -2.55 11.70
C ASP A 74 -4.87 -3.09 11.05
N TYR A 75 -4.81 -3.26 9.75
CA TYR A 75 -5.72 -4.13 9.00
C TYR A 75 -5.16 -5.57 9.04
N PRO A 76 -5.82 -6.53 9.74
CA PRO A 76 -5.23 -7.84 10.08
C PRO A 76 -4.75 -8.67 8.89
N LEU A 77 -5.18 -8.32 7.67
CA LEU A 77 -4.75 -9.02 6.46
C LEU A 77 -3.24 -8.90 6.23
N TRP A 78 -2.62 -7.76 6.58
CA TRP A 78 -1.17 -7.57 6.43
C TRP A 78 -0.41 -8.59 7.26
N THR A 79 -0.74 -8.70 8.54
CA THR A 79 -0.16 -9.71 9.44
C THR A 79 -0.38 -11.13 8.92
N ALA A 80 -1.59 -11.43 8.45
CA ALA A 80 -1.91 -12.75 7.91
C ALA A 80 -1.08 -13.09 6.66
N CYS A 81 -0.97 -12.16 5.70
CA CYS A 81 -0.22 -12.40 4.47
C CYS A 81 1.29 -12.53 4.71
N VAL A 82 1.87 -11.72 5.61
CA VAL A 82 3.28 -11.88 6.02
C VAL A 82 3.52 -13.27 6.62
N THR A 83 2.63 -13.71 7.53
CA THR A 83 2.74 -15.03 8.16
C THR A 83 2.59 -16.17 7.15
N LEU A 84 1.63 -16.07 6.23
CA LEU A 84 1.42 -17.09 5.19
C LEU A 84 2.60 -17.18 4.22
N ALA A 85 3.32 -16.09 3.98
CA ALA A 85 4.54 -16.07 3.18
C ALA A 85 5.77 -16.62 3.93
N GLY A 86 5.63 -17.05 5.17
CA GLY A 86 6.73 -17.57 6.01
C GLY A 86 7.51 -16.48 6.76
N GLY A 87 7.08 -15.24 6.67
CA GLY A 87 7.67 -14.11 7.40
C GLY A 87 7.09 -13.91 8.80
N THR A 88 7.63 -12.95 9.50
CA THR A 88 7.17 -12.51 10.83
C THR A 88 6.71 -11.06 10.77
N ALA A 89 5.45 -10.80 11.14
CA ALA A 89 4.94 -9.45 11.30
C ALA A 89 5.40 -8.89 12.65
N VAL A 90 6.18 -7.83 12.64
CA VAL A 90 6.68 -7.12 13.81
C VAL A 90 5.89 -5.82 13.96
N HIS A 91 5.03 -5.75 14.96
CA HIS A 91 4.12 -4.62 15.12
C HIS A 91 4.81 -3.42 15.77
N TYR A 92 4.77 -2.27 15.12
CA TYR A 92 5.15 -0.99 15.70
C TYR A 92 3.92 -0.24 16.23
N VAL A 93 4.14 0.58 17.26
CA VAL A 93 3.06 1.30 17.94
C VAL A 93 2.62 2.53 17.11
N CYS A 94 1.30 2.68 16.97
CA CYS A 94 0.65 3.94 16.59
C CYS A 94 -0.13 4.41 17.83
N ASP A 95 0.37 5.44 18.50
CA ASP A 95 -0.15 5.84 19.81
C ASP A 95 -1.36 6.77 19.69
N GLU A 96 -2.43 6.44 20.40
CA GLU A 96 -3.64 7.28 20.48
C GLU A 96 -3.32 8.70 20.98
N GLN A 97 -2.40 8.82 21.94
CA GLN A 97 -1.99 10.12 22.49
C GLN A 97 -1.22 10.98 21.48
N SER A 98 -0.72 10.36 20.41
CA SER A 98 -0.03 11.00 19.29
C SER A 98 -0.86 10.93 18.00
N GLU A 99 -2.17 11.08 18.09
CA GLU A 99 -3.10 11.08 16.95
C GLU A 99 -3.01 9.81 16.09
N TRP A 100 -2.64 8.68 16.67
CA TRP A 100 -2.41 7.40 16.00
C TRP A 100 -1.27 7.43 14.96
N TYR A 101 -0.33 8.37 15.09
CA TYR A 101 0.85 8.38 14.23
C TYR A 101 1.85 7.31 14.66
N PRO A 102 2.62 6.76 13.70
CA PRO A 102 3.70 5.82 13.99
C PRO A 102 4.74 6.38 14.98
N ASP A 103 5.06 5.61 16.01
CA ASP A 103 6.21 5.87 16.86
C ASP A 103 7.50 5.44 16.15
N ILE A 104 8.22 6.42 15.61
CA ILE A 104 9.45 6.20 14.83
C ILE A 104 10.56 5.55 15.69
N GLU A 105 10.65 5.91 16.97
CA GLU A 105 11.63 5.32 17.87
C GLU A 105 11.30 3.87 18.19
N ASP A 106 10.00 3.53 18.30
CA ASP A 106 9.57 2.15 18.45
C ASP A 106 9.86 1.33 17.19
N MET A 107 9.61 1.91 16.00
CA MET A 107 9.98 1.28 14.73
C MET A 107 11.48 1.00 14.67
N ARG A 108 12.31 1.99 14.99
CA ARG A 108 13.79 1.88 14.99
C ARG A 108 14.27 0.76 15.90
N ARG A 109 13.73 0.66 17.13
CA ARG A 109 14.10 -0.39 18.09
C ARG A 109 13.73 -1.80 17.61
N LYS A 110 12.75 -1.92 16.72
CA LYS A 110 12.22 -3.20 16.24
C LYS A 110 12.87 -3.68 14.94
N ILE A 111 13.65 -2.85 14.29
CA ILE A 111 14.41 -3.24 13.10
C ILE A 111 15.55 -4.18 13.48
N THR A 112 15.67 -5.28 12.75
CA THR A 112 16.76 -6.26 12.85
C THR A 112 17.37 -6.52 11.48
N ASP A 113 18.43 -7.32 11.40
CA ASP A 113 19.04 -7.75 10.13
C ASP A 113 18.09 -8.57 9.24
N ARG A 114 16.98 -9.05 9.80
CA ARG A 114 15.94 -9.80 9.07
C ARG A 114 14.82 -8.90 8.59
N THR A 115 14.76 -7.66 9.01
CA THR A 115 13.71 -6.73 8.57
C THR A 115 13.91 -6.38 7.09
N LYS A 116 12.88 -6.60 6.27
CA LYS A 116 12.89 -6.35 4.82
C LYS A 116 12.05 -5.17 4.41
N ALA A 117 10.98 -4.91 5.15
CA ALA A 117 10.00 -3.92 4.73
C ALA A 117 9.28 -3.25 5.89
N ILE A 118 8.72 -2.07 5.58
CA ILE A 118 7.77 -1.34 6.42
C ILE A 118 6.44 -1.28 5.68
N VAL A 119 5.37 -1.69 6.35
CA VAL A 119 3.99 -1.46 5.90
C VAL A 119 3.49 -0.16 6.50
N ILE A 120 2.91 0.71 5.70
CA ILE A 120 2.10 1.84 6.15
C ILE A 120 0.70 1.73 5.56
N ILE A 121 -0.30 2.15 6.32
CA ILE A 121 -1.70 2.23 5.88
C ILE A 121 -2.09 3.69 6.06
N ASN A 122 -2.22 4.44 4.96
CA ASN A 122 -2.42 5.88 5.02
C ASN A 122 -3.41 6.37 3.96
N PRO A 123 -4.60 6.86 4.33
CA PRO A 123 -5.16 6.93 5.68
C PRO A 123 -5.32 5.57 6.36
N ASN A 124 -5.14 5.52 7.67
CA ASN A 124 -5.07 4.28 8.42
C ASN A 124 -6.46 3.61 8.59
N ASN A 125 -6.46 2.30 8.50
CA ASN A 125 -7.54 1.45 8.94
C ASN A 125 -7.02 0.61 10.13
N PRO A 126 -7.57 0.74 11.36
CA PRO A 126 -8.94 1.23 11.65
C PRO A 126 -9.06 2.66 12.19
N THR A 127 -7.97 3.37 12.44
CA THR A 127 -8.00 4.63 13.21
C THR A 127 -8.50 5.84 12.44
N GLY A 128 -8.41 5.82 11.11
CA GLY A 128 -8.71 6.96 10.26
C GLY A 128 -7.61 8.03 10.23
N ALA A 129 -6.50 7.82 10.93
CA ALA A 129 -5.38 8.77 10.93
C ALA A 129 -4.82 9.00 9.53
N LEU A 130 -4.59 10.26 9.21
CA LEU A 130 -3.89 10.69 8.01
C LEU A 130 -2.52 11.20 8.42
N TYR A 131 -1.47 10.50 8.00
CA TYR A 131 -0.10 10.86 8.37
C TYR A 131 0.36 12.11 7.62
N PRO A 132 0.81 13.15 8.34
CA PRO A 132 1.33 14.35 7.71
C PRO A 132 2.69 14.11 7.04
N PRO A 133 3.10 14.99 6.10
CA PRO A 133 4.36 14.83 5.37
C PRO A 133 5.59 14.66 6.26
N GLU A 134 5.61 15.30 7.44
CA GLU A 134 6.72 15.24 8.38
C GLU A 134 6.91 13.84 8.97
N VAL A 135 5.80 13.14 9.26
CA VAL A 135 5.83 11.75 9.74
C VAL A 135 6.24 10.80 8.60
N LEU A 136 5.68 11.01 7.40
CA LEU A 136 6.07 10.22 6.21
C LEU A 136 7.56 10.38 5.90
N GLN A 137 8.12 11.59 6.03
CA GLN A 137 9.53 11.85 5.81
C GLN A 137 10.41 11.08 6.79
N GLN A 138 10.05 11.02 8.07
CA GLN A 138 10.79 10.24 9.08
C GLN A 138 10.78 8.74 8.75
N ILE A 139 9.65 8.21 8.26
CA ILE A 139 9.55 6.82 7.81
C ILE A 139 10.45 6.57 6.60
N VAL A 140 10.48 7.49 5.63
CA VAL A 140 11.36 7.41 4.45
C VAL A 140 12.83 7.40 4.86
N GLU A 141 13.22 8.27 5.80
CA GLU A 141 14.58 8.33 6.32
C GLU A 141 14.98 7.03 7.02
N LEU A 142 14.10 6.50 7.86
CA LEU A 142 14.29 5.21 8.53
C LEU A 142 14.43 4.06 7.51
N ALA A 143 13.57 4.01 6.50
CA ALA A 143 13.63 3.00 5.46
C ALA A 143 14.93 3.10 4.64
N ARG A 144 15.39 4.31 4.35
CA ARG A 144 16.66 4.57 3.64
C ARG A 144 17.86 4.14 4.46
N GLU A 145 17.90 4.47 5.74
CA GLU A 145 19.00 4.12 6.67
C GLU A 145 19.21 2.61 6.73
N HIS A 146 18.11 1.85 6.74
CA HIS A 146 18.12 0.40 6.87
C HIS A 146 17.90 -0.36 5.55
N GLN A 147 17.82 0.35 4.41
CA GLN A 147 17.59 -0.23 3.08
C GLN A 147 16.31 -1.09 2.98
N LEU A 148 15.24 -0.64 3.61
CA LEU A 148 13.96 -1.34 3.67
C LEU A 148 13.06 -0.98 2.49
N MET A 149 12.26 -1.94 2.04
CA MET A 149 11.14 -1.70 1.15
C MET A 149 9.99 -0.99 1.90
N ILE A 150 9.19 -0.21 1.17
CA ILE A 150 7.97 0.40 1.71
C ILE A 150 6.75 -0.19 0.99
N PHE A 151 5.84 -0.80 1.74
CA PHE A 151 4.51 -1.19 1.29
C PHE A 151 3.49 -0.17 1.78
N SER A 152 2.95 0.63 0.86
CA SER A 152 2.00 1.70 1.17
C SER A 152 0.58 1.33 0.74
N ASP A 153 -0.28 1.04 1.71
CA ASP A 153 -1.71 0.84 1.49
C ASP A 153 -2.42 2.19 1.48
N GLU A 154 -2.79 2.64 0.29
CA GLU A 154 -3.41 3.94 0.03
C GLU A 154 -4.85 3.80 -0.45
N ILE A 155 -5.53 2.71 -0.08
CA ILE A 155 -6.90 2.42 -0.53
C ILE A 155 -7.92 3.51 -0.13
N TYR A 156 -7.62 4.30 0.90
CA TYR A 156 -8.46 5.38 1.39
C TYR A 156 -8.00 6.78 0.95
N ASP A 157 -7.07 6.91 0.02
CA ASP A 157 -6.45 8.18 -0.40
C ASP A 157 -7.43 9.27 -0.87
N ARG A 158 -8.63 8.86 -1.34
CA ARG A 158 -9.71 9.77 -1.75
C ARG A 158 -10.77 10.01 -0.68
N LEU A 159 -10.67 9.36 0.48
CA LEU A 159 -11.60 9.51 1.60
C LEU A 159 -10.97 10.35 2.72
N VAL A 160 -10.41 11.49 2.31
CA VAL A 160 -9.80 12.46 3.22
C VAL A 160 -10.81 13.57 3.50
N MET A 161 -10.95 13.93 4.78
CA MET A 161 -11.94 14.91 5.26
C MET A 161 -11.25 16.20 5.71
N ASP A 162 -12.05 17.17 6.19
CA ASP A 162 -11.61 18.42 6.84
C ASP A 162 -10.66 19.30 6.00
N GLY A 163 -10.73 19.16 4.66
CA GLY A 163 -9.86 19.92 3.75
C GLY A 163 -8.41 19.48 3.73
N LEU A 164 -8.07 18.38 4.41
CA LEU A 164 -6.74 17.78 4.38
C LEU A 164 -6.45 17.16 3.01
N LYS A 165 -5.17 16.90 2.75
CA LYS A 165 -4.72 16.28 1.50
C LYS A 165 -3.85 15.07 1.80
N HIS A 166 -4.15 13.97 1.11
CA HIS A 166 -3.29 12.79 1.12
C HIS A 166 -1.99 13.06 0.33
N VAL A 167 -0.88 12.62 0.90
CA VAL A 167 0.43 12.57 0.23
C VAL A 167 0.85 11.12 0.13
N SER A 168 1.18 10.67 -1.08
CA SER A 168 1.75 9.33 -1.26
C SER A 168 3.19 9.31 -0.77
N ILE A 169 3.55 8.36 0.09
CA ILE A 169 4.93 8.23 0.57
C ILE A 169 5.91 7.97 -0.57
N ALA A 170 5.47 7.27 -1.61
CA ALA A 170 6.28 7.00 -2.79
C ALA A 170 6.71 8.28 -3.53
N SER A 171 5.94 9.40 -3.40
CA SER A 171 6.33 10.69 -3.97
C SER A 171 7.52 11.34 -3.23
N MET A 172 7.80 10.89 -2.02
CA MET A 172 8.88 11.40 -1.16
C MET A 172 10.12 10.50 -1.15
N ALA A 173 10.01 9.30 -1.75
CA ALA A 173 11.04 8.25 -1.73
C ALA A 173 11.43 7.78 -3.13
N PRO A 174 11.95 8.66 -4.02
CA PRO A 174 12.24 8.32 -5.41
C PRO A 174 13.39 7.31 -5.58
N ASP A 175 14.17 7.12 -4.54
CA ASP A 175 15.35 6.26 -4.44
C ASP A 175 15.09 4.92 -3.74
N LEU A 176 13.91 4.74 -3.16
CA LEU A 176 13.54 3.51 -2.45
C LEU A 176 12.61 2.63 -3.28
N PHE A 177 12.61 1.34 -2.98
CA PHE A 177 11.64 0.41 -3.52
C PHE A 177 10.31 0.56 -2.76
N CYS A 178 9.35 1.22 -3.42
CA CYS A 178 8.01 1.43 -2.87
C CYS A 178 6.98 0.67 -3.70
N VAL A 179 6.09 -0.05 -3.01
CA VAL A 179 4.89 -0.66 -3.62
C VAL A 179 3.67 0.05 -3.07
N THR A 180 2.95 0.74 -3.94
CA THR A 180 1.72 1.46 -3.58
C THR A 180 0.51 0.63 -3.94
N PHE A 181 -0.32 0.32 -2.95
CA PHE A 181 -1.59 -0.39 -3.12
C PHE A 181 -2.74 0.59 -3.15
N SER A 182 -3.63 0.42 -4.11
CA SER A 182 -4.85 1.21 -4.23
C SER A 182 -5.92 0.41 -4.94
N GLY A 183 -7.14 0.94 -5.02
CA GLY A 183 -8.25 0.28 -5.69
C GLY A 183 -9.51 1.13 -5.65
N LEU A 184 -10.56 0.64 -6.29
CA LEU A 184 -11.83 1.35 -6.44
C LEU A 184 -12.85 0.99 -5.37
N SER A 185 -12.56 -0.06 -4.58
CA SER A 185 -13.51 -0.61 -3.58
C SER A 185 -14.04 0.43 -2.61
N LYS A 186 -13.20 1.36 -2.15
CA LYS A 186 -13.55 2.38 -1.15
C LYS A 186 -13.89 3.70 -1.80
N SER A 187 -13.01 4.24 -2.62
CA SER A 187 -13.16 5.54 -3.27
C SER A 187 -14.38 5.64 -4.18
N HIS A 188 -14.81 4.53 -4.78
CA HIS A 188 -15.95 4.45 -5.70
C HIS A 188 -17.11 3.60 -5.14
N MET A 189 -17.02 3.12 -3.90
CA MET A 189 -18.04 2.29 -3.23
C MET A 189 -18.43 1.02 -4.02
N ILE A 190 -17.46 0.41 -4.71
CA ILE A 190 -17.70 -0.77 -5.56
C ILE A 190 -16.96 -2.02 -5.08
N ALA A 191 -16.86 -2.19 -3.77
CA ALA A 191 -16.15 -3.31 -3.15
C ALA A 191 -16.60 -4.70 -3.66
N GLY A 192 -17.85 -4.84 -4.09
CA GLY A 192 -18.38 -6.08 -4.64
C GLY A 192 -17.84 -6.47 -6.01
N TYR A 193 -17.30 -5.51 -6.77
CA TYR A 193 -16.68 -5.78 -8.08
C TYR A 193 -15.24 -6.30 -7.98
N ARG A 194 -14.63 -6.26 -6.82
CA ARG A 194 -13.26 -6.76 -6.53
C ARG A 194 -12.16 -6.10 -7.38
N VAL A 195 -12.18 -4.77 -7.48
CA VAL A 195 -11.22 -3.94 -8.23
C VAL A 195 -10.62 -2.83 -7.37
#